data_f42b27040e0d0b4813f04480cfcae0c1
#
_entry.id   f42b27040e0d0b4813f04480cfcae0c1
#
_cell.length_a   1.000
_cell.length_b   1.000
_cell.length_c   1.000
_cell.angle_alpha   90.00
_cell.angle_beta   90.00
_cell.angle_gamma   90.00
#
_symmetry.space_group_name_H-M   'P 1'
#
loop_
_entity.id
_entity.type
_entity.pdbx_description
1 polymer ?
#
loop_
_entity_poly.entity_id
_entity_poly.type
_entity_poly.pdbx_seq_one_letter_code
_entity_poly.pdbx_strand_id
1 'polypeptide(L)'
;RSHFDGQNLMESGGKIPYQEKTGWLGRGMKTAGLTGQGLALALPMPLLIRGVPMNNNYFPVGRSLPYPSTLELIQKAYKEYDEKLLNENLEIILTRDFNNRSSDDAWILASSAGTELSKPNGPKVAVFEVDGFDTHAAQGATDGAHADCLSDYDNIVRSLKSSMSEEAFNNTLVLTLT
;
A
#
# COMPACT_ATOMS: atom_id res chain seq x y z
N ARG A 1 -2.81 -21.34 -16.37
CA ARG A 1 -3.19 -19.93 -16.20
C ARG A 1 -2.04 -19.21 -15.51
N SER A 2 -1.86 -17.94 -15.81
CA SER A 2 -0.83 -17.11 -15.21
C SER A 2 -1.23 -16.72 -13.77
N HIS A 3 -0.25 -16.51 -12.85
CA HIS A 3 -0.48 -15.91 -11.54
C HIS A 3 -1.20 -14.57 -11.67
N PHE A 4 -0.82 -13.78 -12.68
CA PHE A 4 -1.45 -12.47 -12.94
C PHE A 4 -2.94 -12.56 -13.31
N ASP A 5 -3.35 -13.63 -13.98
CA ASP A 5 -4.77 -13.89 -14.24
C ASP A 5 -5.51 -14.18 -12.94
N GLY A 6 -4.91 -14.96 -12.05
CA GLY A 6 -5.45 -15.27 -10.73
C GLY A 6 -5.58 -14.02 -9.87
N GLN A 7 -4.51 -13.25 -9.75
CA GLN A 7 -4.49 -11.97 -9.03
C GLN A 7 -5.56 -11.01 -9.57
N ASN A 8 -5.65 -10.85 -10.90
CA ASN A 8 -6.64 -9.98 -11.50
C ASN A 8 -8.07 -10.39 -11.18
N LEU A 9 -8.38 -11.69 -11.23
CA LEU A 9 -9.71 -12.20 -10.88
C LEU A 9 -10.02 -12.00 -9.40
N MET A 10 -9.05 -12.24 -8.54
CA MET A 10 -9.18 -12.09 -7.09
C MET A 10 -9.42 -10.63 -6.70
N GLU A 11 -8.68 -9.69 -7.30
CA GLU A 11 -8.85 -8.27 -7.05
C GLU A 11 -10.11 -7.68 -7.68
N SER A 12 -10.44 -8.13 -8.88
CA SER A 12 -11.62 -7.63 -9.60
C SER A 12 -12.93 -8.22 -9.12
N GLY A 13 -12.91 -9.46 -8.61
CA GLY A 13 -14.13 -10.26 -8.37
C GLY A 13 -14.85 -10.64 -9.67
N GLY A 14 -14.16 -10.54 -10.82
CA GLY A 14 -14.69 -10.84 -12.14
C GLY A 14 -14.63 -12.34 -12.48
N LYS A 15 -15.16 -12.70 -13.65
CA LYS A 15 -15.14 -14.06 -14.17
C LYS A 15 -14.08 -14.26 -15.26
N ILE A 16 -13.68 -13.21 -15.93
CA ILE A 16 -12.72 -13.22 -17.01
C ILE A 16 -11.60 -12.24 -16.66
N PRO A 17 -10.32 -12.65 -16.73
CA PRO A 17 -9.19 -11.77 -16.42
C PRO A 17 -9.22 -10.50 -17.28
N TYR A 18 -8.89 -9.39 -16.65
CA TYR A 18 -8.75 -8.05 -17.27
C TYR A 18 -10.03 -7.45 -17.87
N GLN A 19 -11.18 -8.09 -17.71
CA GLN A 19 -12.46 -7.55 -18.16
C GLN A 19 -12.90 -6.39 -17.29
N GLU A 20 -12.84 -6.56 -15.97
CA GLU A 20 -13.20 -5.53 -15.01
C GLU A 20 -12.06 -4.53 -14.82
N LYS A 21 -12.41 -3.24 -14.78
CA LYS A 21 -11.46 -2.14 -14.56
C LYS A 21 -11.47 -1.61 -13.12
N THR A 22 -12.37 -2.15 -12.30
CA THR A 22 -12.55 -1.79 -10.89
C THR A 22 -12.47 -3.02 -10.01
N GLY A 23 -11.97 -2.85 -8.78
CA GLY A 23 -11.91 -3.91 -7.79
C GLY A 23 -13.21 -4.10 -7.03
N TRP A 24 -13.45 -5.30 -6.53
CA TRP A 24 -14.66 -5.58 -5.75
C TRP A 24 -14.70 -4.76 -4.46
N LEU A 25 -13.54 -4.56 -3.80
CA LEU A 25 -13.45 -3.76 -2.58
C LEU A 25 -13.68 -2.27 -2.88
N GLY A 26 -13.10 -1.75 -3.98
CA GLY A 26 -13.36 -0.37 -4.42
C GLY A 26 -14.84 -0.12 -4.71
N ARG A 27 -15.53 -1.07 -5.35
CA ARG A 27 -16.99 -0.96 -5.54
C ARG A 27 -17.75 -0.99 -4.21
N GLY A 28 -17.34 -1.86 -3.27
CA GLY A 28 -17.89 -1.91 -1.91
C GLY A 28 -17.67 -0.59 -1.16
N MET A 29 -16.47 -0.03 -1.19
CA MET A 29 -16.16 1.26 -0.61
C MET A 29 -17.03 2.39 -1.19
N LYS A 30 -17.23 2.40 -2.50
CA LYS A 30 -18.11 3.38 -3.16
C LYS A 30 -19.54 3.27 -2.65
N THR A 31 -20.06 2.06 -2.54
CA THR A 31 -21.42 1.79 -2.03
C THR A 31 -21.57 2.20 -0.56
N ALA A 32 -20.52 2.02 0.23
CA ALA A 32 -20.47 2.42 1.64
C ALA A 32 -20.19 3.93 1.86
N GLY A 33 -20.02 4.71 0.80
CA GLY A 33 -19.71 6.15 0.92
C GLY A 33 -18.29 6.45 1.40
N LEU A 34 -17.35 5.51 1.26
CA LEU A 34 -15.97 5.62 1.74
C LEU A 34 -15.03 6.25 0.68
N THR A 35 -15.46 7.32 0.01
CA THR A 35 -14.64 8.06 -0.95
C THR A 35 -13.42 8.67 -0.26
N GLY A 36 -12.23 8.46 -0.82
CA GLY A 36 -10.98 8.97 -0.25
C GLY A 36 -10.49 8.24 1.00
N GLN A 37 -11.11 7.13 1.37
CA GLN A 37 -10.81 6.36 2.58
C GLN A 37 -9.93 5.14 2.32
N GLY A 38 -9.40 4.97 1.11
CA GLY A 38 -8.48 3.90 0.76
C GLY A 38 -7.03 4.37 0.74
N LEU A 39 -6.13 3.54 1.22
CA LEU A 39 -4.69 3.74 1.22
C LEU A 39 -3.98 2.52 0.62
N ALA A 40 -3.20 2.72 -0.43
CA ALA A 40 -2.26 1.74 -0.94
C ALA A 40 -0.86 2.05 -0.41
N LEU A 41 -0.18 1.06 0.19
CA LEU A 41 1.16 1.23 0.74
C LEU A 41 2.19 0.54 -0.17
N ALA A 42 3.21 1.28 -0.59
CA ALA A 42 4.28 0.86 -1.49
C ALA A 42 3.80 0.30 -2.84
N LEU A 43 2.55 0.56 -3.23
CA LEU A 43 1.92 0.09 -4.44
C LEU A 43 1.42 1.25 -5.30
N PRO A 44 1.47 1.17 -6.63
CA PRO A 44 0.53 1.88 -7.48
C PRO A 44 -0.89 1.52 -7.06
N MET A 45 -1.87 2.36 -7.35
CA MET A 45 -3.25 2.07 -6.96
C MET A 45 -3.68 0.67 -7.43
N PRO A 46 -3.79 -0.34 -6.53
CA PRO A 46 -4.10 -1.72 -6.88
C PRO A 46 -5.52 -1.83 -7.41
N LEU A 47 -5.76 -2.80 -8.29
CA LEU A 47 -7.08 -3.01 -8.88
C LEU A 47 -8.14 -3.22 -7.78
N LEU A 48 -7.79 -3.91 -6.71
CA LEU A 48 -8.66 -4.23 -5.58
C LEU A 48 -9.46 -3.02 -5.06
N ILE A 49 -8.84 -1.86 -4.92
CA ILE A 49 -9.48 -0.63 -4.42
C ILE A 49 -9.74 0.44 -5.51
N ARG A 50 -9.59 0.09 -6.79
CA ARG A 50 -10.02 0.96 -7.89
C ARG A 50 -11.55 1.00 -7.98
N GLY A 51 -12.06 2.13 -8.47
CA GLY A 51 -13.51 2.36 -8.67
C GLY A 51 -14.14 3.28 -7.63
N VAL A 52 -13.36 3.69 -6.64
CA VAL A 52 -13.69 4.82 -5.77
C VAL A 52 -12.63 5.91 -5.95
N PRO A 53 -13.01 7.17 -6.15
CA PRO A 53 -12.06 8.25 -6.36
C PRO A 53 -11.34 8.64 -5.07
N MET A 54 -10.24 9.40 -5.23
CA MET A 54 -9.49 10.06 -4.14
C MET A 54 -8.83 9.11 -3.14
N ASN A 55 -8.62 7.82 -3.47
CA ASN A 55 -7.76 6.97 -2.67
C ASN A 55 -6.31 7.45 -2.74
N ASN A 56 -5.58 7.26 -1.65
CA ASN A 56 -4.21 7.72 -1.52
C ASN A 56 -3.22 6.58 -1.70
N ASN A 57 -2.00 6.95 -2.11
CA ASN A 57 -0.84 6.08 -2.10
C ASN A 57 0.18 6.61 -1.09
N TYR A 58 0.81 5.70 -0.38
CA TYR A 58 1.97 5.98 0.46
C TYR A 58 3.15 5.14 -0.02
N PHE A 59 4.21 5.80 -0.43
CA PHE A 59 5.46 5.14 -0.75
C PHE A 59 6.48 5.49 0.32
N PRO A 60 6.98 4.52 1.09
CA PRO A 60 8.08 4.76 2.00
C PRO A 60 9.30 5.23 1.19
N VAL A 61 9.97 6.25 1.67
CA VAL A 61 11.14 6.79 0.98
C VAL A 61 12.35 5.92 1.28
N GLY A 62 12.44 4.80 0.57
CA GLY A 62 13.61 3.91 0.60
C GLY A 62 14.62 4.21 -0.51
N ARG A 63 14.28 5.06 -1.46
CA ARG A 63 15.12 5.42 -2.62
C ARG A 63 15.66 6.81 -2.49
N SER A 64 16.85 7.04 -3.07
CA SER A 64 17.41 8.40 -3.17
C SER A 64 16.47 9.28 -3.99
N LEU A 65 16.29 10.52 -3.55
CA LEU A 65 15.63 11.54 -4.36
C LEU A 65 16.33 11.69 -5.71
N PRO A 66 15.62 12.16 -6.74
CA PRO A 66 16.24 12.63 -7.97
C PRO A 66 17.38 13.64 -7.68
N TYR A 67 18.27 13.80 -8.62
CA TYR A 67 19.36 14.79 -8.48
C TYR A 67 18.81 16.17 -8.15
N PRO A 68 19.50 16.97 -7.32
CA PRO A 68 19.04 18.30 -6.93
C PRO A 68 18.65 19.18 -8.12
N SER A 69 19.42 19.14 -9.22
CA SER A 69 19.11 19.86 -10.45
C SER A 69 17.78 19.47 -11.09
N THR A 70 17.39 18.18 -10.98
CA THR A 70 16.09 17.71 -11.46
C THR A 70 14.95 18.23 -10.57
N LEU A 71 15.16 18.23 -9.26
CA LEU A 71 14.17 18.75 -8.31
C LEU A 71 13.96 20.26 -8.48
N GLU A 72 15.02 21.02 -8.69
CA GLU A 72 14.96 22.45 -8.99
C GLU A 72 14.18 22.72 -10.29
N LEU A 73 14.40 21.91 -11.33
CA LEU A 73 13.68 22.03 -12.59
C LEU A 73 12.19 21.75 -12.42
N ILE A 74 11.84 20.71 -11.65
CA ILE A 74 10.44 20.35 -11.33
C ILE A 74 9.79 21.49 -10.53
N GLN A 75 10.47 22.02 -9.51
CA GLN A 75 9.97 23.13 -8.71
C GLN A 75 9.72 24.38 -9.54
N LYS A 76 10.64 24.69 -10.46
CA LYS A 76 10.47 25.81 -11.39
C LYS A 76 9.25 25.63 -12.28
N ALA A 77 9.05 24.43 -12.83
CA ALA A 77 7.90 24.11 -13.65
C ALA A 77 6.58 24.24 -12.86
N TYR A 78 6.49 23.73 -11.64
CA TYR A 78 5.31 23.87 -10.81
C TYR A 78 4.96 25.34 -10.49
N LYS A 79 5.96 26.17 -10.26
CA LYS A 79 5.77 27.62 -10.06
C LYS A 79 5.33 28.34 -11.34
N GLU A 80 5.89 27.95 -12.49
CA GLU A 80 5.58 28.57 -13.79
C GLU A 80 4.13 28.26 -14.22
N TYR A 81 3.64 27.04 -13.94
CA TYR A 81 2.28 26.62 -14.28
C TYR A 81 1.26 26.81 -13.13
N ASP A 82 1.62 27.56 -12.07
CA ASP A 82 0.78 27.83 -10.89
C ASP A 82 0.24 26.56 -10.19
N GLU A 83 1.02 25.47 -10.23
CA GLU A 83 0.69 24.18 -9.62
C GLU A 83 0.97 24.20 -8.10
N LYS A 84 0.17 24.96 -7.36
CA LYS A 84 0.37 25.23 -5.92
C LYS A 84 0.45 23.95 -5.10
N LEU A 85 -0.51 23.05 -5.27
CA LEU A 85 -0.58 21.80 -4.51
C LEU A 85 0.66 20.92 -4.76
N LEU A 86 1.12 20.83 -6.01
CA LEU A 86 2.30 20.05 -6.37
C LEU A 86 3.57 20.70 -5.81
N ASN A 87 3.67 22.02 -5.85
CA ASN A 87 4.81 22.73 -5.27
C ASN A 87 4.87 22.58 -3.74
N GLU A 88 3.74 22.71 -3.03
CA GLU A 88 3.67 22.51 -1.58
C GLU A 88 4.08 21.09 -1.18
N ASN A 89 3.62 20.07 -1.91
CA ASN A 89 4.02 18.68 -1.66
C ASN A 89 5.51 18.45 -1.95
N LEU A 90 6.06 19.07 -2.99
CA LEU A 90 7.49 19.00 -3.30
C LEU A 90 8.32 19.65 -2.18
N GLU A 91 7.90 20.78 -1.64
CA GLU A 91 8.58 21.45 -0.51
C GLU A 91 8.56 20.56 0.75
N ILE A 92 7.44 19.88 1.05
CA ILE A 92 7.37 18.91 2.14
C ILE A 92 8.39 17.77 1.91
N ILE A 93 8.49 17.25 0.70
CA ILE A 93 9.45 16.21 0.36
C ILE A 93 10.88 16.70 0.56
N LEU A 94 11.22 17.90 0.08
CA LEU A 94 12.56 18.48 0.18
C LEU A 94 12.99 18.78 1.62
N THR A 95 12.04 19.03 2.52
CA THR A 95 12.32 19.32 3.93
C THR A 95 12.41 18.06 4.81
N ARG A 96 12.01 16.89 4.30
CA ARG A 96 12.13 15.63 5.04
C ARG A 96 13.59 15.22 5.23
N ASP A 97 13.89 14.75 6.43
CA ASP A 97 15.20 14.12 6.69
C ASP A 97 15.22 12.70 6.08
N PHE A 98 15.85 12.60 4.90
CA PHE A 98 16.02 11.33 4.19
C PHE A 98 17.10 10.41 4.77
N ASN A 99 17.74 10.80 5.86
CA ASN A 99 18.67 9.92 6.57
C ASN A 99 17.92 8.83 7.36
N ASN A 100 16.66 9.06 7.67
CA ASN A 100 15.76 8.04 8.23
C ASN A 100 15.11 7.29 7.07
N ARG A 101 15.81 6.30 6.53
CA ARG A 101 15.30 5.41 5.48
C ARG A 101 14.15 4.58 6.05
N SER A 102 12.91 4.89 5.67
CA SER A 102 11.85 3.92 5.79
C SER A 102 12.07 2.84 4.73
N SER A 103 11.95 1.60 5.11
CA SER A 103 12.03 0.45 4.23
C SER A 103 10.64 0.15 3.67
N ASP A 104 10.57 -0.51 2.52
CA ASP A 104 9.36 -1.13 1.98
C ASP A 104 9.16 -2.56 2.47
N ASP A 105 9.92 -2.99 3.48
CA ASP A 105 9.69 -4.25 4.16
C ASP A 105 8.24 -4.35 4.65
N ALA A 106 7.60 -5.48 4.38
CA ALA A 106 6.17 -5.66 4.61
C ALA A 106 5.75 -5.43 6.07
N TRP A 107 6.62 -5.73 7.06
CA TRP A 107 6.34 -5.46 8.48
C TRP A 107 6.33 -3.96 8.81
N ILE A 108 7.14 -3.14 8.10
CA ILE A 108 7.14 -1.68 8.22
C ILE A 108 5.89 -1.10 7.55
N LEU A 109 5.51 -1.65 6.39
CA LEU A 109 4.25 -1.27 5.73
C LEU A 109 3.05 -1.57 6.62
N ALA A 110 3.04 -2.74 7.28
CA ALA A 110 2.01 -3.12 8.23
C ALA A 110 1.92 -2.15 9.43
N SER A 111 3.07 -1.77 9.99
CA SER A 111 3.14 -0.78 11.06
C SER A 111 2.61 0.59 10.60
N SER A 112 2.99 1.01 9.40
CA SER A 112 2.50 2.26 8.79
C SER A 112 0.99 2.20 8.56
N ALA A 113 0.48 1.08 8.05
CA ALA A 113 -0.96 0.84 7.88
C ALA A 113 -1.71 0.98 9.19
N GLY A 114 -1.24 0.33 10.26
CA GLY A 114 -1.86 0.38 11.58
C GLY A 114 -1.87 1.80 12.16
N THR A 115 -0.78 2.53 12.00
CA THR A 115 -0.69 3.94 12.41
C THR A 115 -1.70 4.82 11.66
N GLU A 116 -1.79 4.67 10.34
CA GLU A 116 -2.73 5.46 9.53
C GLU A 116 -4.19 5.10 9.80
N LEU A 117 -4.52 3.81 9.90
CA LEU A 117 -5.87 3.33 10.21
C LEU A 117 -6.36 3.77 11.60
N SER A 118 -5.43 4.00 12.56
CA SER A 118 -5.75 4.43 13.92
C SER A 118 -6.04 5.93 14.03
N LYS A 119 -5.75 6.73 13.02
CA LYS A 119 -6.01 8.17 13.05
C LYS A 119 -7.52 8.45 12.99
N PRO A 120 -8.05 9.42 13.75
CA PRO A 120 -9.48 9.77 13.74
C PRO A 120 -10.04 10.03 12.33
N ASN A 121 -9.27 10.73 11.50
CA ASN A 121 -9.60 11.05 10.10
C ASN A 121 -8.74 10.24 9.10
N GLY A 122 -8.17 9.13 9.54
CA GLY A 122 -7.36 8.25 8.71
C GLY A 122 -8.20 7.42 7.74
N PRO A 123 -7.52 6.69 6.84
CA PRO A 123 -8.18 5.79 5.91
C PRO A 123 -8.96 4.71 6.67
N LYS A 124 -9.96 4.13 6.02
CA LYS A 124 -10.74 2.99 6.55
C LYS A 124 -10.33 1.67 5.92
N VAL A 125 -9.57 1.73 4.84
CA VAL A 125 -9.03 0.57 4.13
C VAL A 125 -7.56 0.84 3.83
N ALA A 126 -6.69 -0.11 4.18
CA ALA A 126 -5.28 -0.10 3.80
C ALA A 126 -4.95 -1.40 3.06
N VAL A 127 -4.17 -1.30 1.99
CA VAL A 127 -3.77 -2.44 1.14
C VAL A 127 -2.27 -2.38 0.90
N PHE A 128 -1.60 -3.51 1.09
CA PHE A 128 -0.21 -3.72 0.71
C PHE A 128 0.00 -5.17 0.28
N GLU A 129 1.08 -5.44 -0.43
CA GLU A 129 1.45 -6.78 -0.88
C GLU A 129 2.52 -7.38 0.01
N VAL A 130 2.53 -8.69 0.10
CA VAL A 130 3.55 -9.50 0.78
C VAL A 130 4.08 -10.50 -0.23
N ASP A 131 5.36 -10.36 -0.55
CA ASP A 131 6.05 -11.18 -1.55
C ASP A 131 6.65 -12.45 -0.93
N GLY A 132 7.22 -13.30 -1.79
CA GLY A 132 8.05 -14.43 -1.41
C GLY A 132 7.34 -15.78 -1.37
N PHE A 133 6.02 -15.84 -1.47
CA PHE A 133 5.26 -17.09 -1.40
C PHE A 133 5.36 -17.95 -2.66
N ASP A 134 5.79 -17.39 -3.79
CA ASP A 134 6.04 -18.14 -5.02
C ASP A 134 7.43 -18.78 -5.01
N THR A 135 7.58 -19.83 -4.23
CA THR A 135 8.88 -20.45 -3.93
C THR A 135 9.46 -21.29 -5.08
N HIS A 136 8.64 -21.66 -6.08
CA HIS A 136 8.98 -22.48 -7.26
C HIS A 136 9.70 -23.81 -6.98
N ALA A 137 10.74 -23.79 -6.13
CA ALA A 137 11.54 -24.95 -5.78
C ALA A 137 11.99 -24.84 -4.32
N ALA A 138 12.38 -25.96 -3.74
CA ALA A 138 12.89 -26.04 -2.37
C ALA A 138 11.96 -25.41 -1.32
N GLN A 139 10.65 -25.52 -1.53
CA GLN A 139 9.62 -24.93 -0.67
C GLN A 139 9.79 -25.34 0.79
N GLY A 140 10.26 -26.58 1.05
CA GLY A 140 10.35 -27.13 2.38
C GLY A 140 9.01 -27.65 2.92
N ALA A 141 8.99 -27.97 4.20
CA ALA A 141 7.78 -28.40 4.91
C ALA A 141 7.66 -27.59 6.23
N THR A 142 8.26 -28.05 7.31
CA THR A 142 8.31 -27.35 8.60
C THR A 142 9.46 -26.33 8.68
N ASP A 143 10.39 -26.43 7.77
CA ASP A 143 11.55 -25.56 7.57
C ASP A 143 11.74 -25.31 6.07
N GLY A 144 12.42 -24.24 5.71
CA GLY A 144 12.65 -23.83 4.32
C GLY A 144 11.84 -22.60 3.93
N ALA A 145 11.95 -22.21 2.67
CA ALA A 145 11.47 -20.91 2.16
C ALA A 145 9.98 -20.60 2.50
N HIS A 146 9.12 -21.60 2.45
CA HIS A 146 7.71 -21.39 2.78
C HIS A 146 7.48 -21.16 4.29
N ALA A 147 8.20 -21.88 5.15
CA ALA A 147 8.13 -21.68 6.59
C ALA A 147 8.66 -20.29 6.98
N ASP A 148 9.73 -19.82 6.31
CA ASP A 148 10.26 -18.49 6.49
C ASP A 148 9.22 -17.43 6.09
N CYS A 149 8.56 -17.56 4.94
CA CYS A 149 7.48 -16.67 4.52
C CYS A 149 6.31 -16.61 5.52
N LEU A 150 5.93 -17.75 6.12
CA LEU A 150 4.88 -17.79 7.14
C LEU A 150 5.32 -17.12 8.44
N SER A 151 6.60 -17.26 8.82
CA SER A 151 7.18 -16.56 9.98
C SER A 151 7.20 -15.04 9.75
N ASP A 152 7.57 -14.62 8.56
CA ASP A 152 7.55 -13.21 8.18
C ASP A 152 6.12 -12.67 8.18
N TYR A 153 5.15 -13.45 7.69
CA TYR A 153 3.74 -13.10 7.74
C TYR A 153 3.23 -12.91 9.19
N ASP A 154 3.62 -13.78 10.12
CA ASP A 154 3.29 -13.61 11.55
C ASP A 154 3.88 -12.29 12.10
N ASN A 155 5.12 -11.97 11.74
CA ASN A 155 5.75 -10.70 12.11
C ASN A 155 5.02 -9.49 11.53
N ILE A 156 4.52 -9.59 10.30
CA ILE A 156 3.71 -8.55 9.64
C ILE A 156 2.42 -8.30 10.42
N VAL A 157 1.66 -9.35 10.74
CA VAL A 157 0.41 -9.25 11.52
C VAL A 157 0.67 -8.69 12.92
N ARG A 158 1.76 -9.12 13.56
CA ARG A 158 2.19 -8.60 14.86
C ARG A 158 2.53 -7.12 14.79
N SER A 159 3.22 -6.69 13.73
CA SER A 159 3.60 -5.30 13.51
C SER A 159 2.37 -4.41 13.31
N LEU A 160 1.41 -4.88 12.53
CA LEU A 160 0.10 -4.22 12.37
C LEU A 160 -0.58 -4.04 13.72
N LYS A 161 -0.73 -5.13 14.48
CA LYS A 161 -1.39 -5.12 15.79
C LYS A 161 -0.71 -4.17 16.77
N SER A 162 0.62 -4.20 16.86
CA SER A 162 1.38 -3.39 17.81
C SER A 162 1.40 -1.90 17.49
N SER A 163 1.10 -1.52 16.25
CA SER A 163 0.99 -0.12 15.81
C SER A 163 -0.40 0.49 15.99
N MET A 164 -1.36 -0.29 16.47
CA MET A 164 -2.74 0.11 16.71
C MET A 164 -3.08 0.11 18.20
N SER A 165 -4.05 0.92 18.60
CA SER A 165 -4.66 0.74 19.92
C SER A 165 -5.47 -0.57 19.93
N GLU A 166 -5.68 -1.15 21.11
CA GLU A 166 -6.47 -2.36 21.25
C GLU A 166 -7.91 -2.17 20.70
N GLU A 167 -8.51 -1.02 20.97
CA GLU A 167 -9.83 -0.68 20.42
C GLU A 167 -9.83 -0.62 18.90
N ALA A 168 -8.84 0.05 18.30
CA ALA A 168 -8.74 0.14 16.84
C ALA A 168 -8.53 -1.22 16.20
N PHE A 169 -7.66 -2.06 16.77
CA PHE A 169 -7.41 -3.41 16.25
C PHE A 169 -8.65 -4.30 16.35
N ASN A 170 -9.37 -4.26 17.47
CA ASN A 170 -10.59 -5.04 17.68
C ASN A 170 -11.74 -4.66 16.71
N ASN A 171 -11.68 -3.44 16.15
CA ASN A 171 -12.61 -2.96 15.13
C ASN A 171 -12.06 -3.08 13.69
N THR A 172 -10.94 -3.79 13.50
CA THR A 172 -10.29 -3.97 12.20
C THR A 172 -10.43 -5.41 11.72
N LEU A 173 -10.87 -5.58 10.48
CA LEU A 173 -10.82 -6.85 9.78
C LEU A 173 -9.50 -6.93 9.00
N VAL A 174 -8.69 -7.92 9.29
CA VAL A 174 -7.51 -8.28 8.49
C VAL A 174 -7.91 -9.37 7.50
N LEU A 175 -7.78 -9.10 6.22
CA LEU A 175 -8.11 -10.03 5.15
C LEU A 175 -6.86 -10.31 4.31
N THR A 176 -6.47 -11.58 4.24
CA THR A 176 -5.40 -12.05 3.37
C THR A 176 -5.99 -12.73 2.15
N LEU A 177 -5.53 -12.34 0.97
CA LEU A 177 -5.91 -12.92 -0.30
C LEU A 177 -4.67 -13.61 -0.91
N THR A 178 -4.81 -14.88 -1.32
CA THR A 178 -3.72 -15.69 -1.89
C THR A 178 -4.14 -16.34 -3.20
#